data_a02531d75758f4a19f932246b216bf15
#
_entry.id   a02531d75758f4a19f932246b216bf15
#
_cell.length_a   1.000
_cell.length_b   1.000
_cell.length_c   1.000
_cell.angle_alpha   90.00
_cell.angle_beta   90.00
_cell.angle_gamma   90.00
#
_symmetry.space_group_name_H-M   'P 1'
#
loop_
_entity.id
_entity.type
_entity.pdbx_description
1 polymer ?
#
loop_
_entity_poly.entity_id
_entity_poly.type
_entity_poly.pdbx_seq_one_letter_code
_entity_poly.pdbx_strand_id
1 'polypeptide(L)'
;MIDSRKLDHINICLRKNVQCKVKAGFEDIYLVHRALPEVDKDDIDLTTKFLGKEISAPIMIASMTGGHEKVKKINENLAIAAEHLNIPLGVGSQRAAIENPELRHTFTVVREIAQNAFLLANLGVVQFSKGYGIEEAKQAIEMIDANALALHLNPLQEAIQREGDTNFKNCLREIEKLSKSLKVPVVAKETGAGIAREEAILLEKAGVKAIDVGGVGGTSFAAVEYYRDKSIKHGKLFWDWGIPTAISILECAEYTNLEIVATGGIRNGIQIAKALALGAKVCGIAFPLLKRARKSYRYVEDEINRLMEELKIAMFLVGAEKIEDLRKCDLIITGKTREWAIARGIDYKKFANRRIKVIQWR
;
A
#
# COMPACT_ATOMS: atom_id res chain seq x y z
N MET A 1 23.62 -13.06 4.61
CA MET A 1 22.72 -13.77 3.67
C MET A 1 21.36 -13.10 3.49
N ILE A 2 20.78 -12.41 4.49
CA ILE A 2 19.55 -11.59 4.31
C ILE A 2 19.82 -10.41 3.37
N ASP A 3 20.99 -9.82 3.45
CA ASP A 3 21.42 -8.68 2.63
C ASP A 3 21.46 -8.99 1.13
N SER A 4 22.00 -10.14 0.72
CA SER A 4 22.08 -10.53 -0.70
C SER A 4 20.69 -10.72 -1.29
N ARG A 5 19.75 -11.28 -0.54
CA ARG A 5 18.36 -11.49 -0.96
C ARG A 5 17.66 -10.18 -1.33
N LYS A 6 17.82 -9.12 -0.50
CA LYS A 6 17.20 -7.82 -0.78
C LYS A 6 17.71 -7.20 -2.07
N LEU A 7 19.02 -7.32 -2.33
CA LEU A 7 19.61 -6.86 -3.59
C LEU A 7 19.09 -7.66 -4.79
N ASP A 8 18.94 -8.98 -4.65
CA ASP A 8 18.39 -9.85 -5.68
C ASP A 8 16.95 -9.47 -6.02
N HIS A 9 16.09 -9.26 -5.01
CA HIS A 9 14.70 -8.82 -5.21
C HIS A 9 14.64 -7.54 -6.04
N ILE A 10 15.44 -6.52 -5.70
CA ILE A 10 15.51 -5.26 -6.45
C ILE A 10 15.98 -5.48 -7.89
N ASN A 11 17.06 -6.23 -8.07
CA ASN A 11 17.62 -6.51 -9.40
C ASN A 11 16.62 -7.27 -10.27
N ILE A 12 15.92 -8.25 -9.72
CA ILE A 12 14.89 -9.01 -10.43
C ILE A 12 13.73 -8.10 -10.81
N CYS A 13 13.20 -7.31 -9.86
CA CYS A 13 12.13 -6.34 -10.13
C CYS A 13 12.51 -5.35 -11.25
N LEU A 14 13.76 -4.91 -11.29
CA LEU A 14 14.22 -3.94 -12.29
C LEU A 14 14.50 -4.56 -13.67
N ARG A 15 14.91 -5.83 -13.73
CA ARG A 15 15.42 -6.49 -14.96
C ARG A 15 14.46 -7.49 -15.57
N LYS A 16 13.50 -8.02 -14.79
CA LYS A 16 12.56 -9.06 -15.23
C LYS A 16 11.14 -8.52 -15.23
N ASN A 17 10.29 -9.12 -16.05
CA ASN A 17 8.87 -8.87 -15.94
C ASN A 17 8.29 -9.72 -14.81
N VAL A 18 8.06 -9.09 -13.67
CA VAL A 18 7.47 -9.68 -12.47
C VAL A 18 6.06 -9.17 -12.21
N GLN A 19 5.45 -8.48 -13.17
CA GLN A 19 4.10 -7.96 -13.01
C GLN A 19 3.08 -9.09 -13.11
N CYS A 20 2.02 -9.02 -12.30
CA CYS A 20 0.86 -9.88 -12.44
C CYS A 20 0.28 -9.76 -13.85
N LYS A 21 -0.23 -10.87 -14.37
CA LYS A 21 -1.00 -10.91 -15.63
C LYS A 21 -2.45 -10.51 -15.39
N VAL A 22 -2.98 -10.86 -14.22
CA VAL A 22 -4.29 -10.39 -13.73
C VAL A 22 -4.17 -8.92 -13.37
N LYS A 23 -5.15 -8.14 -13.78
CA LYS A 23 -5.23 -6.71 -13.50
C LYS A 23 -5.73 -6.44 -12.09
N ALA A 24 -5.53 -5.21 -11.62
CA ALA A 24 -5.90 -4.80 -10.27
C ALA A 24 -7.42 -4.63 -10.02
N GLY A 25 -8.28 -4.82 -11.04
CA GLY A 25 -9.74 -4.72 -10.95
C GLY A 25 -10.29 -3.32 -11.18
N PHE A 26 -9.45 -2.30 -11.36
CA PHE A 26 -9.91 -0.92 -11.62
C PHE A 26 -10.53 -0.74 -13.00
N GLU A 27 -10.32 -1.65 -13.94
CA GLU A 27 -10.99 -1.68 -15.25
C GLU A 27 -12.50 -1.93 -15.13
N ASP A 28 -12.93 -2.57 -14.06
CA ASP A 28 -14.34 -2.84 -13.77
C ASP A 28 -15.05 -1.67 -13.07
N ILE A 29 -14.32 -0.62 -12.71
CA ILE A 29 -14.82 0.53 -11.95
C ILE A 29 -14.93 1.73 -12.88
N TYR A 30 -16.09 2.35 -12.94
CA TYR A 30 -16.36 3.55 -13.72
C TYR A 30 -16.83 4.68 -12.82
N LEU A 31 -16.10 5.79 -12.80
CA LEU A 31 -16.56 7.05 -12.22
C LEU A 31 -17.56 7.69 -13.19
N VAL A 32 -18.71 8.12 -12.67
CA VAL A 32 -19.75 8.75 -13.53
C VAL A 32 -19.32 10.17 -13.87
N HIS A 33 -19.08 10.41 -15.16
CA HIS A 33 -18.66 11.70 -15.69
C HIS A 33 -19.74 12.79 -15.48
N ARG A 34 -19.29 14.01 -15.18
CA ARG A 34 -20.11 15.20 -15.05
C ARG A 34 -19.84 16.16 -16.21
N ALA A 35 -20.82 16.34 -17.10
CA ALA A 35 -20.72 17.33 -18.18
C ALA A 35 -20.75 18.79 -17.64
N LEU A 36 -21.35 18.98 -16.46
CA LEU A 36 -21.34 20.22 -15.69
C LEU A 36 -20.79 19.91 -14.30
N PRO A 37 -19.46 19.96 -14.10
CA PRO A 37 -18.81 19.60 -12.85
C PRO A 37 -19.09 20.59 -11.71
N GLU A 38 -19.34 21.88 -12.03
CA GLU A 38 -19.60 22.97 -11.06
C GLU A 38 -18.45 23.17 -10.07
N VAL A 39 -17.21 22.93 -10.51
CA VAL A 39 -15.97 23.14 -9.74
C VAL A 39 -14.91 23.76 -10.64
N ASP A 40 -14.01 24.56 -10.09
CA ASP A 40 -12.80 24.97 -10.79
C ASP A 40 -11.68 23.96 -10.51
N LYS A 41 -10.94 23.57 -11.57
CA LYS A 41 -9.83 22.61 -11.42
C LYS A 41 -8.71 23.16 -10.53
N ASP A 42 -8.49 24.47 -10.54
CA ASP A 42 -7.44 25.13 -9.78
C ASP A 42 -7.77 25.18 -8.26
N ASP A 43 -9.05 25.16 -7.91
CA ASP A 43 -9.53 25.12 -6.53
C ASP A 43 -9.50 23.70 -5.90
N ILE A 44 -9.18 22.66 -6.69
CA ILE A 44 -9.15 21.28 -6.21
C ILE A 44 -8.02 21.08 -5.20
N ASP A 45 -8.41 20.72 -3.98
CA ASP A 45 -7.51 20.42 -2.87
C ASP A 45 -7.30 18.91 -2.70
N LEU A 46 -6.04 18.47 -2.80
CA LEU A 46 -5.63 17.08 -2.59
C LEU A 46 -5.26 16.77 -1.15
N THR A 47 -5.22 17.78 -0.27
CA THR A 47 -4.84 17.55 1.13
C THR A 47 -5.82 16.60 1.80
N THR A 48 -5.30 15.75 2.66
CA THR A 48 -6.10 14.82 3.46
C THR A 48 -5.34 14.43 4.72
N LYS A 49 -5.95 13.60 5.57
CA LYS A 49 -5.28 13.07 6.77
C LYS A 49 -5.08 11.57 6.63
N PHE A 50 -3.94 11.08 7.08
CA PHE A 50 -3.64 9.66 7.22
C PHE A 50 -3.15 9.37 8.62
N LEU A 51 -3.83 8.48 9.34
CA LEU A 51 -3.58 8.15 10.74
C LEU A 51 -3.40 9.40 11.62
N GLY A 52 -4.27 10.39 11.39
CA GLY A 52 -4.32 11.65 12.14
C GLY A 52 -3.37 12.74 11.66
N LYS A 53 -2.36 12.46 10.84
CA LYS A 53 -1.42 13.46 10.30
C LYS A 53 -1.86 13.96 8.93
N GLU A 54 -1.80 15.27 8.73
CA GLU A 54 -2.08 15.92 7.45
C GLU A 54 -0.98 15.63 6.42
N ILE A 55 -1.40 15.34 5.20
CA ILE A 55 -0.55 15.04 4.03
C ILE A 55 -1.06 15.81 2.81
N SER A 56 -0.16 16.20 1.93
CA SER A 56 -0.49 17.07 0.78
C SER A 56 -1.27 16.38 -0.35
N ALA A 57 -1.22 15.05 -0.40
CA ALA A 57 -1.99 14.27 -1.37
C ALA A 57 -2.25 12.85 -0.83
N PRO A 58 -3.33 12.16 -1.27
CA PRO A 58 -3.65 10.79 -0.87
C PRO A 58 -2.76 9.75 -1.58
N ILE A 59 -1.47 10.03 -1.64
CA ILE A 59 -0.44 9.20 -2.28
C ILE A 59 0.64 8.89 -1.26
N MET A 60 1.10 7.65 -1.20
CA MET A 60 2.17 7.19 -0.32
C MET A 60 3.24 6.47 -1.14
N ILE A 61 4.49 6.69 -0.80
CA ILE A 61 5.59 5.84 -1.25
C ILE A 61 5.53 4.53 -0.46
N ALA A 62 5.09 3.45 -1.12
CA ALA A 62 4.91 2.17 -0.45
C ALA A 62 6.25 1.53 -0.06
N SER A 63 6.22 0.71 0.99
CA SER A 63 7.38 -0.02 1.51
C SER A 63 8.06 -0.88 0.45
N MET A 64 9.37 -0.71 0.23
CA MET A 64 10.10 -1.43 -0.81
C MET A 64 11.40 -2.06 -0.31
N THR A 65 12.35 -1.28 0.20
CA THR A 65 13.72 -1.74 0.42
C THR A 65 14.40 -1.13 1.64
N GLY A 66 15.60 -1.63 1.95
CA GLY A 66 16.48 -1.25 3.05
C GLY A 66 17.32 -2.44 3.51
N GLY A 67 18.32 -2.22 4.37
CA GLY A 67 19.16 -3.27 4.95
C GLY A 67 20.22 -3.83 4.00
N HIS A 68 20.70 -3.01 3.06
CA HIS A 68 21.86 -3.30 2.23
C HIS A 68 22.44 -1.99 1.71
N GLU A 69 23.77 -1.82 1.73
CA GLU A 69 24.46 -0.58 1.36
C GLU A 69 24.08 -0.07 -0.05
N LYS A 70 24.04 -0.97 -1.03
CA LYS A 70 23.72 -0.62 -2.43
C LYS A 70 22.31 -0.10 -2.65
N VAL A 71 21.41 -0.23 -1.67
CA VAL A 71 20.02 0.26 -1.76
C VAL A 71 19.79 1.51 -0.90
N LYS A 72 20.76 1.93 -0.07
CA LYS A 72 20.69 3.14 0.74
C LYS A 72 20.33 4.37 -0.12
N LYS A 73 20.98 4.53 -1.28
CA LYS A 73 20.70 5.63 -2.20
C LYS A 73 19.26 5.68 -2.72
N ILE A 74 18.61 4.51 -2.84
CA ILE A 74 17.19 4.45 -3.20
C ILE A 74 16.34 5.05 -2.06
N ASN A 75 16.62 4.67 -0.80
CA ASN A 75 15.92 5.21 0.36
C ASN A 75 16.14 6.72 0.52
N GLU A 76 17.36 7.22 0.28
CA GLU A 76 17.65 8.66 0.28
C GLU A 76 16.79 9.42 -0.74
N ASN A 77 16.75 8.95 -2.00
CA ASN A 77 15.97 9.59 -3.05
C ASN A 77 14.45 9.55 -2.77
N LEU A 78 13.96 8.46 -2.16
CA LEU A 78 12.55 8.36 -1.76
C LEU A 78 12.25 9.30 -0.58
N ALA A 79 13.17 9.43 0.38
CA ALA A 79 13.02 10.29 1.54
C ALA A 79 12.99 11.79 1.15
N ILE A 80 13.88 12.22 0.23
CA ILE A 80 13.87 13.60 -0.29
C ILE A 80 12.52 13.91 -0.93
N ALA A 81 12.02 13.03 -1.80
CA ALA A 81 10.73 13.24 -2.46
C ALA A 81 9.57 13.24 -1.47
N ALA A 82 9.59 12.36 -0.47
CA ALA A 82 8.55 12.31 0.58
C ALA A 82 8.50 13.59 1.39
N GLU A 83 9.67 14.14 1.78
CA GLU A 83 9.76 15.39 2.52
C GLU A 83 9.28 16.58 1.70
N HIS A 84 9.79 16.74 0.48
CA HIS A 84 9.44 17.87 -0.39
C HIS A 84 7.95 17.91 -0.72
N LEU A 85 7.33 16.75 -0.94
CA LEU A 85 5.93 16.63 -1.31
C LEU A 85 5.00 16.44 -0.12
N ASN A 86 5.51 16.36 1.11
CA ASN A 86 4.78 16.07 2.34
C ASN A 86 3.81 14.88 2.18
N ILE A 87 4.34 13.74 1.72
CA ILE A 87 3.59 12.50 1.55
C ILE A 87 4.19 11.37 2.39
N PRO A 88 3.40 10.35 2.80
CA PRO A 88 3.90 9.24 3.59
C PRO A 88 4.93 8.38 2.84
N LEU A 89 5.90 7.87 3.60
CA LEU A 89 6.91 6.92 3.12
C LEU A 89 6.99 5.70 4.04
N GLY A 90 6.80 4.51 3.49
CA GLY A 90 7.09 3.24 4.16
C GLY A 90 8.48 2.73 3.79
N VAL A 91 9.27 2.32 4.80
CA VAL A 91 10.55 1.65 4.55
C VAL A 91 10.35 0.14 4.32
N GLY A 92 11.31 -0.52 3.70
CA GLY A 92 11.33 -1.97 3.61
C GLY A 92 11.55 -2.62 4.98
N SER A 93 11.34 -3.95 5.08
CA SER A 93 11.50 -4.67 6.35
C SER A 93 12.84 -4.38 7.02
N GLN A 94 12.79 -3.92 8.28
CA GLN A 94 13.95 -3.53 9.08
C GLN A 94 14.61 -4.73 9.81
N ARG A 95 14.12 -5.94 9.57
CA ARG A 95 14.67 -7.16 10.16
C ARG A 95 16.20 -7.23 10.03
N ALA A 96 16.74 -6.91 8.84
CA ALA A 96 18.19 -6.97 8.61
C ALA A 96 18.97 -6.04 9.54
N ALA A 97 18.44 -4.86 9.87
CA ALA A 97 19.10 -3.88 10.74
C ALA A 97 18.87 -4.17 12.25
N ILE A 98 17.86 -4.94 12.60
CA ILE A 98 17.70 -5.48 13.96
C ILE A 98 18.69 -6.62 14.20
N GLU A 99 18.84 -7.54 13.25
CA GLU A 99 19.77 -8.68 13.34
C GLU A 99 21.24 -8.25 13.15
N ASN A 100 21.51 -7.22 12.33
CA ASN A 100 22.84 -6.63 12.12
C ASN A 100 22.80 -5.09 12.27
N PRO A 101 23.20 -4.55 13.44
CA PRO A 101 23.18 -3.11 13.70
C PRO A 101 24.00 -2.27 12.72
N GLU A 102 25.02 -2.82 12.06
CA GLU A 102 25.82 -2.12 11.06
C GLU A 102 24.98 -1.65 9.85
N LEU A 103 23.84 -2.30 9.61
CA LEU A 103 22.93 -1.95 8.50
C LEU A 103 21.91 -0.86 8.86
N ARG A 104 21.87 -0.39 10.12
CA ARG A 104 20.89 0.61 10.59
C ARG A 104 20.94 1.89 9.76
N HIS A 105 22.13 2.34 9.38
CA HIS A 105 22.33 3.56 8.59
C HIS A 105 21.63 3.52 7.22
N THR A 106 21.29 2.35 6.70
CA THR A 106 20.51 2.20 5.45
C THR A 106 19.02 2.53 5.63
N PHE A 107 18.57 2.64 6.88
CA PHE A 107 17.22 3.04 7.26
C PHE A 107 17.19 4.40 7.94
N THR A 108 18.11 4.69 8.90
CA THR A 108 18.11 5.97 9.64
C THR A 108 18.23 7.17 8.71
N VAL A 109 18.94 7.02 7.59
CA VAL A 109 19.05 8.03 6.54
C VAL A 109 17.70 8.58 6.07
N VAL A 110 16.62 7.78 6.19
CA VAL A 110 15.28 8.22 5.79
C VAL A 110 14.78 9.34 6.71
N ARG A 111 14.93 9.20 8.04
CA ARG A 111 14.54 10.25 9.00
C ARG A 111 15.52 11.42 9.00
N GLU A 112 16.80 11.16 8.84
CA GLU A 112 17.82 12.21 8.70
C GLU A 112 17.47 13.21 7.59
N ILE A 113 16.88 12.72 6.49
CA ILE A 113 16.45 13.50 5.33
C ILE A 113 15.00 13.98 5.48
N ALA A 114 14.06 13.05 5.74
CA ALA A 114 12.64 13.34 5.80
C ALA A 114 12.22 13.63 7.25
N GLN A 115 12.56 14.81 7.74
CA GLN A 115 12.37 15.21 9.14
C GLN A 115 10.89 15.38 9.50
N ASN A 116 10.05 15.79 8.56
CA ASN A 116 8.63 16.10 8.77
C ASN A 116 7.68 15.08 8.14
N ALA A 117 8.11 14.32 7.14
CA ALA A 117 7.26 13.36 6.46
C ALA A 117 6.71 12.27 7.40
N PHE A 118 5.54 11.72 7.08
CA PHE A 118 4.97 10.57 7.77
C PHE A 118 5.75 9.31 7.41
N LEU A 119 6.44 8.70 8.37
CA LEU A 119 7.24 7.50 8.14
C LEU A 119 6.58 6.25 8.75
N LEU A 120 6.59 5.15 7.99
CA LEU A 120 6.16 3.83 8.46
C LEU A 120 7.38 2.92 8.62
N ALA A 121 7.62 2.48 9.86
CA ALA A 121 8.50 1.33 10.16
C ALA A 121 7.89 0.04 9.60
N ASN A 122 8.69 -1.03 9.45
CA ASN A 122 8.20 -2.25 8.81
C ASN A 122 8.91 -3.50 9.32
N LEU A 123 8.11 -4.46 9.78
CA LEU A 123 8.56 -5.81 10.17
C LEU A 123 7.61 -6.88 9.65
N GLY A 124 8.10 -8.09 9.45
CA GLY A 124 7.26 -9.23 9.09
C GLY A 124 6.55 -9.79 10.32
N VAL A 125 5.25 -10.05 10.20
CA VAL A 125 4.47 -10.61 11.31
C VAL A 125 4.99 -11.97 11.73
N VAL A 126 5.48 -12.77 10.81
CA VAL A 126 6.02 -14.11 11.08
C VAL A 126 7.24 -14.09 12.02
N GLN A 127 7.96 -12.97 12.12
CA GLN A 127 9.09 -12.85 13.06
C GLN A 127 8.62 -12.88 14.51
N PHE A 128 7.42 -12.36 14.78
CA PHE A 128 6.84 -12.35 16.13
C PHE A 128 6.38 -13.74 16.57
N SER A 129 6.00 -14.62 15.66
CA SER A 129 5.75 -16.03 15.98
C SER A 129 7.03 -16.82 16.28
N LYS A 130 8.21 -16.23 16.04
CA LYS A 130 9.54 -16.82 16.21
C LYS A 130 10.39 -16.17 17.31
N GLY A 131 9.81 -15.35 18.13
CA GLY A 131 10.51 -14.80 19.29
C GLY A 131 10.77 -13.30 19.26
N TYR A 132 10.43 -12.58 18.17
CA TYR A 132 10.36 -11.12 18.24
C TYR A 132 9.23 -10.72 19.19
N GLY A 133 9.43 -9.61 19.90
CA GLY A 133 8.47 -9.05 20.83
C GLY A 133 8.32 -7.55 20.67
N ILE A 134 7.85 -6.92 21.72
CA ILE A 134 7.63 -5.47 21.77
C ILE A 134 8.95 -4.70 21.59
N GLU A 135 10.06 -5.24 22.06
CA GLU A 135 11.36 -4.54 22.00
C GLU A 135 11.87 -4.43 20.56
N GLU A 136 11.75 -5.49 19.72
CA GLU A 136 12.13 -5.43 18.31
C GLU A 136 11.20 -4.47 17.54
N ALA A 137 9.91 -4.45 17.89
CA ALA A 137 8.97 -3.48 17.33
C ALA A 137 9.34 -2.03 17.67
N LYS A 138 9.71 -1.75 18.94
CA LYS A 138 10.21 -0.45 19.38
C LYS A 138 11.50 -0.06 18.65
N GLN A 139 12.47 -0.99 18.58
CA GLN A 139 13.73 -0.74 17.86
C GLN A 139 13.47 -0.33 16.40
N ALA A 140 12.52 -0.98 15.70
CA ALA A 140 12.16 -0.62 14.34
C ALA A 140 11.54 0.79 14.25
N ILE A 141 10.67 1.14 15.21
CA ILE A 141 10.04 2.47 15.28
C ILE A 141 11.10 3.53 15.57
N GLU A 142 11.91 3.35 16.61
CA GLU A 142 12.94 4.30 17.04
C GLU A 142 14.03 4.50 16.00
N MET A 143 14.38 3.46 15.23
CA MET A 143 15.41 3.51 14.20
C MET A 143 15.16 4.62 13.16
N ILE A 144 13.91 4.91 12.86
CA ILE A 144 13.53 5.95 11.90
C ILE A 144 12.57 6.98 12.49
N ASP A 145 12.41 7.02 13.82
CA ASP A 145 11.41 7.83 14.50
C ASP A 145 10.05 7.79 13.77
N ALA A 146 9.51 6.56 13.64
CA ALA A 146 8.36 6.28 12.79
C ALA A 146 7.04 6.74 13.41
N ASN A 147 6.13 7.24 12.57
CA ASN A 147 4.78 7.63 12.97
C ASN A 147 3.82 6.42 13.07
N ALA A 148 4.15 5.30 12.45
CA ALA A 148 3.38 4.05 12.47
C ALA A 148 4.29 2.84 12.24
N LEU A 149 3.82 1.65 12.67
CA LEU A 149 4.48 0.38 12.37
C LEU A 149 3.64 -0.45 11.40
N ALA A 150 4.17 -0.74 10.22
CA ALA A 150 3.61 -1.71 9.31
C ALA A 150 4.07 -3.13 9.67
N LEU A 151 3.13 -4.02 9.90
CA LEU A 151 3.36 -5.46 10.04
C LEU A 151 2.99 -6.14 8.72
N HIS A 152 4.00 -6.56 7.94
CA HIS A 152 3.68 -7.18 6.66
C HIS A 152 3.30 -8.65 6.81
N LEU A 153 2.23 -8.98 6.10
CA LEU A 153 1.64 -10.31 5.96
C LEU A 153 2.03 -10.80 4.56
N ASN A 154 2.86 -11.82 4.47
CA ASN A 154 3.39 -12.28 3.19
C ASN A 154 3.38 -13.81 3.06
N PRO A 155 2.25 -14.47 3.35
CA PRO A 155 2.18 -15.94 3.38
C PRO A 155 2.53 -16.56 2.02
N LEU A 156 2.09 -15.97 0.91
CA LEU A 156 2.43 -16.45 -0.42
C LEU A 156 3.94 -16.38 -0.68
N GLN A 157 4.57 -15.24 -0.38
CA GLN A 157 6.01 -15.09 -0.55
C GLN A 157 6.78 -16.09 0.30
N GLU A 158 6.43 -16.23 1.58
CA GLU A 158 7.09 -17.17 2.50
C GLU A 158 6.88 -18.62 2.07
N ALA A 159 5.72 -18.97 1.52
CA ALA A 159 5.46 -20.32 1.02
C ALA A 159 6.25 -20.68 -0.24
N ILE A 160 6.58 -19.69 -1.07
CA ILE A 160 7.28 -19.90 -2.34
C ILE A 160 8.80 -19.79 -2.17
N GLN A 161 9.31 -18.87 -1.34
CA GLN A 161 10.75 -18.69 -1.20
C GLN A 161 11.41 -19.88 -0.48
N ARG A 162 12.62 -20.26 -0.93
CA ARG A 162 13.34 -21.43 -0.42
C ARG A 162 13.61 -21.39 1.07
N GLU A 163 13.99 -20.24 1.60
CA GLU A 163 14.26 -19.97 3.01
C GLU A 163 13.05 -19.33 3.72
N GLY A 164 11.86 -19.56 3.23
CA GLY A 164 10.64 -18.96 3.74
C GLY A 164 10.19 -19.54 5.06
N ASP A 165 9.47 -18.72 5.79
CA ASP A 165 8.96 -19.01 7.10
C ASP A 165 7.45 -19.08 7.07
N THR A 166 6.93 -20.29 7.06
CA THR A 166 5.50 -20.58 6.89
C THR A 166 4.73 -20.77 8.21
N ASN A 167 5.36 -20.54 9.35
CA ASN A 167 4.67 -20.66 10.63
C ASN A 167 3.92 -19.35 10.98
N PHE A 168 2.71 -19.20 10.49
CA PHE A 168 1.81 -18.07 10.78
C PHE A 168 0.90 -18.32 12.00
N LYS A 169 1.11 -19.37 12.78
CA LYS A 169 0.34 -19.63 14.01
C LYS A 169 0.56 -18.48 15.01
N ASN A 170 -0.53 -18.06 15.65
CA ASN A 170 -0.58 -16.98 16.64
C ASN A 170 -0.22 -15.56 16.13
N CYS A 171 0.04 -15.36 14.83
CA CYS A 171 0.36 -14.03 14.31
C CYS A 171 -0.73 -12.98 14.68
N LEU A 172 -2.01 -13.32 14.62
CA LEU A 172 -3.09 -12.40 15.02
C LEU A 172 -2.99 -11.97 16.48
N ARG A 173 -2.65 -12.91 17.38
CA ARG A 173 -2.45 -12.63 18.81
C ARG A 173 -1.25 -11.71 19.04
N GLU A 174 -0.17 -11.89 18.29
CA GLU A 174 0.99 -11.00 18.38
C GLU A 174 0.67 -9.60 17.83
N ILE A 175 -0.09 -9.49 16.73
CA ILE A 175 -0.61 -8.21 16.22
C ILE A 175 -1.44 -7.51 17.31
N GLU A 176 -2.35 -8.23 17.99
CA GLU A 176 -3.16 -7.68 19.08
C GLU A 176 -2.31 -7.14 20.23
N LYS A 177 -1.29 -7.90 20.67
CA LYS A 177 -0.37 -7.47 21.73
C LYS A 177 0.37 -6.19 21.33
N LEU A 178 0.91 -6.14 20.11
CA LEU A 178 1.62 -4.96 19.59
C LEU A 178 0.70 -3.75 19.49
N SER A 179 -0.50 -3.94 18.94
CA SER A 179 -1.49 -2.86 18.79
C SER A 179 -1.91 -2.24 20.13
N LYS A 180 -1.93 -3.04 21.21
CA LYS A 180 -2.23 -2.58 22.58
C LYS A 180 -1.06 -1.94 23.31
N SER A 181 0.17 -2.32 22.95
CA SER A 181 1.37 -1.96 23.71
C SER A 181 2.17 -0.80 23.12
N LEU A 182 2.07 -0.60 21.80
CA LEU A 182 2.82 0.44 21.10
C LEU A 182 2.10 1.79 21.18
N LYS A 183 2.89 2.87 21.25
CA LYS A 183 2.37 4.26 21.24
C LYS A 183 1.96 4.72 19.85
N VAL A 184 2.53 4.14 18.81
CA VAL A 184 2.21 4.44 17.41
C VAL A 184 1.19 3.45 16.84
N PRO A 185 0.35 3.85 15.89
CA PRO A 185 -0.61 2.96 15.25
C PRO A 185 0.07 1.81 14.50
N VAL A 186 -0.56 0.63 14.55
CA VAL A 186 -0.16 -0.54 13.77
C VAL A 186 -0.96 -0.58 12.46
N VAL A 187 -0.26 -0.84 11.37
CA VAL A 187 -0.81 -1.03 10.01
C VAL A 187 -0.56 -2.47 9.58
N ALA A 188 -1.60 -3.23 9.30
CA ALA A 188 -1.45 -4.56 8.70
C ALA A 188 -1.30 -4.43 7.18
N LYS A 189 -0.24 -5.00 6.63
CA LYS A 189 0.11 -4.83 5.21
C LYS A 189 0.29 -6.18 4.52
N GLU A 190 -0.51 -6.46 3.50
CA GLU A 190 -0.22 -7.56 2.58
C GLU A 190 0.81 -7.14 1.50
N THR A 191 1.39 -8.10 0.78
CA THR A 191 2.54 -7.87 -0.10
C THR A 191 2.32 -8.21 -1.58
N GLY A 192 1.08 -8.49 -1.98
CA GLY A 192 0.74 -8.72 -3.40
C GLY A 192 -0.37 -9.74 -3.64
N ALA A 193 -1.00 -10.26 -2.56
CA ALA A 193 -2.08 -11.24 -2.66
C ALA A 193 -3.44 -10.74 -2.12
N GLY A 194 -3.51 -9.55 -1.51
CA GLY A 194 -4.74 -8.94 -1.03
C GLY A 194 -5.20 -9.43 0.34
N ILE A 195 -6.09 -8.67 0.96
CA ILE A 195 -6.73 -8.96 2.25
C ILE A 195 -8.24 -9.11 2.02
N ALA A 196 -8.84 -10.19 2.52
CA ALA A 196 -10.28 -10.39 2.49
C ALA A 196 -10.94 -9.79 3.74
N ARG A 197 -12.27 -9.68 3.72
CA ARG A 197 -13.05 -9.10 4.84
C ARG A 197 -12.88 -9.88 6.15
N GLU A 198 -12.70 -11.19 6.08
CA GLU A 198 -12.53 -12.04 7.26
C GLU A 198 -11.27 -11.62 8.04
N GLU A 199 -10.15 -11.46 7.36
CA GLU A 199 -8.91 -10.98 7.96
C GLU A 199 -9.03 -9.52 8.38
N ALA A 200 -9.69 -8.68 7.56
CA ALA A 200 -9.89 -7.27 7.89
C ALA A 200 -10.65 -7.08 9.20
N ILE A 201 -11.73 -7.83 9.41
CA ILE A 201 -12.53 -7.82 10.66
C ILE A 201 -11.69 -8.31 11.85
N LEU A 202 -10.89 -9.36 11.66
CA LEU A 202 -10.01 -9.88 12.72
C LEU A 202 -8.92 -8.88 13.08
N LEU A 203 -8.33 -8.21 12.09
CA LEU A 203 -7.30 -7.18 12.28
C LEU A 203 -7.87 -5.94 12.98
N GLU A 204 -9.09 -5.51 12.64
CA GLU A 204 -9.78 -4.42 13.35
C GLU A 204 -9.99 -4.77 14.82
N LYS A 205 -10.48 -5.97 15.12
CA LYS A 205 -10.66 -6.47 16.49
C LYS A 205 -9.34 -6.57 17.25
N ALA A 206 -8.24 -6.88 16.56
CA ALA A 206 -6.88 -6.90 17.12
C ALA A 206 -6.32 -5.48 17.40
N GLY A 207 -7.05 -4.41 17.04
CA GLY A 207 -6.68 -3.02 17.35
C GLY A 207 -5.81 -2.35 16.29
N VAL A 208 -5.63 -2.96 15.12
CA VAL A 208 -4.98 -2.34 13.95
C VAL A 208 -5.74 -1.06 13.57
N LYS A 209 -5.02 -0.04 13.09
CA LYS A 209 -5.62 1.26 12.72
C LYS A 209 -5.76 1.47 11.23
N ALA A 210 -4.96 0.77 10.43
CA ALA A 210 -5.06 0.80 8.98
C ALA A 210 -4.71 -0.55 8.37
N ILE A 211 -5.24 -0.81 7.18
CA ILE A 211 -4.91 -1.96 6.35
C ILE A 211 -4.31 -1.47 5.04
N ASP A 212 -3.10 -1.92 4.70
CA ASP A 212 -2.56 -1.83 3.36
C ASP A 212 -2.88 -3.13 2.62
N VAL A 213 -3.81 -3.07 1.68
CA VAL A 213 -4.40 -4.26 1.07
C VAL A 213 -3.42 -5.09 0.25
N GLY A 214 -2.36 -4.49 -0.30
CA GLY A 214 -1.34 -5.22 -1.07
C GLY A 214 -1.92 -6.18 -2.10
N GLY A 215 -2.91 -5.74 -2.90
CA GLY A 215 -3.69 -6.63 -3.78
C GLY A 215 -2.96 -7.08 -5.04
N VAL A 216 -3.54 -8.07 -5.72
CA VAL A 216 -3.07 -8.55 -7.04
C VAL A 216 -3.27 -7.46 -8.11
N GLY A 217 -2.36 -7.40 -9.07
CA GLY A 217 -2.38 -6.47 -10.20
C GLY A 217 -1.09 -5.66 -10.35
N GLY A 218 -0.17 -5.79 -9.40
CA GLY A 218 1.15 -5.18 -9.41
C GLY A 218 2.28 -6.20 -9.55
N THR A 219 3.32 -6.05 -8.72
CA THR A 219 4.43 -6.99 -8.65
C THR A 219 4.01 -8.28 -7.97
N SER A 220 4.25 -9.41 -8.63
CA SER A 220 4.09 -10.74 -8.03
C SER A 220 5.35 -11.16 -7.30
N PHE A 221 5.29 -11.37 -6.00
CA PHE A 221 6.43 -11.92 -5.25
C PHE A 221 6.67 -13.39 -5.56
N ALA A 222 5.64 -14.16 -5.94
CA ALA A 222 5.81 -15.52 -6.47
C ALA A 222 6.67 -15.52 -7.74
N ALA A 223 6.47 -14.50 -8.63
CA ALA A 223 7.31 -14.31 -9.80
C ALA A 223 8.74 -13.92 -9.45
N VAL A 224 8.92 -13.04 -8.46
CA VAL A 224 10.24 -12.61 -7.98
C VAL A 224 11.02 -13.82 -7.48
N GLU A 225 10.42 -14.65 -6.62
CA GLU A 225 11.06 -15.86 -6.10
C GLU A 225 11.35 -16.91 -7.18
N TYR A 226 10.44 -17.07 -8.15
CA TYR A 226 10.69 -17.92 -9.34
C TYR A 226 11.91 -17.47 -10.14
N TYR A 227 12.12 -16.16 -10.32
CA TYR A 227 13.30 -15.66 -11.03
C TYR A 227 14.56 -15.72 -10.16
N ARG A 228 14.44 -15.70 -8.84
CA ARG A 228 15.55 -15.85 -7.91
C ARG A 228 16.08 -17.28 -7.89
N ASP A 229 15.17 -18.24 -7.92
CA ASP A 229 15.52 -19.67 -8.01
C ASP A 229 14.57 -20.41 -8.95
N LYS A 230 15.04 -20.69 -10.17
CA LYS A 230 14.26 -21.38 -11.20
C LYS A 230 13.89 -22.82 -10.86
N SER A 231 14.52 -23.44 -9.84
CA SER A 231 14.13 -24.76 -9.36
C SER A 231 12.76 -24.72 -8.66
N ILE A 232 12.34 -23.55 -8.20
CA ILE A 232 11.04 -23.31 -7.54
C ILE A 232 9.92 -23.15 -8.58
N LYS A 233 9.50 -24.27 -9.18
CA LYS A 233 8.46 -24.28 -10.23
C LYS A 233 7.12 -23.72 -9.76
N HIS A 234 6.82 -23.83 -8.46
CA HIS A 234 5.57 -23.34 -7.86
C HIS A 234 5.38 -21.82 -8.02
N GLY A 235 6.44 -21.01 -8.00
CA GLY A 235 6.35 -19.57 -8.23
C GLY A 235 5.68 -19.21 -9.56
N LYS A 236 5.82 -20.05 -10.61
CA LYS A 236 5.13 -19.86 -11.87
C LYS A 236 3.63 -20.16 -11.77
N LEU A 237 3.25 -21.16 -10.97
CA LEU A 237 1.86 -21.58 -10.78
C LEU A 237 1.08 -20.51 -9.97
N PHE A 238 1.71 -19.98 -8.92
CA PHE A 238 1.11 -18.98 -8.01
C PHE A 238 1.38 -17.54 -8.43
N TRP A 239 1.82 -17.29 -9.66
CA TRP A 239 2.17 -15.96 -10.15
C TRP A 239 1.06 -14.92 -9.94
N ASP A 240 -0.18 -15.27 -10.24
CA ASP A 240 -1.36 -14.41 -10.19
C ASP A 240 -2.31 -14.76 -9.02
N TRP A 241 -1.80 -15.45 -7.99
CA TRP A 241 -2.58 -15.84 -6.84
C TRP A 241 -2.95 -14.65 -5.97
N GLY A 242 -4.25 -14.53 -5.63
CA GLY A 242 -4.75 -13.57 -4.64
C GLY A 242 -5.98 -12.81 -5.10
N ILE A 243 -6.32 -11.77 -4.34
CA ILE A 243 -7.48 -10.90 -4.52
C ILE A 243 -7.05 -9.63 -5.26
N PRO A 244 -7.67 -9.27 -6.39
CA PRO A 244 -7.42 -8.00 -7.07
C PRO A 244 -7.59 -6.80 -6.15
N THR A 245 -6.76 -5.77 -6.31
CA THR A 245 -6.69 -4.62 -5.41
C THR A 245 -8.04 -3.93 -5.22
N ALA A 246 -8.80 -3.67 -6.31
CA ALA A 246 -10.12 -3.02 -6.22
C ALA A 246 -11.12 -3.85 -5.40
N ILE A 247 -11.07 -5.17 -5.52
CA ILE A 247 -11.91 -6.10 -4.76
C ILE A 247 -11.49 -6.11 -3.30
N SER A 248 -10.19 -6.17 -3.00
CA SER A 248 -9.70 -6.16 -1.63
C SER A 248 -10.04 -4.84 -0.90
N ILE A 249 -9.96 -3.69 -1.60
CA ILE A 249 -10.43 -2.41 -1.05
C ILE A 249 -11.93 -2.50 -0.72
N LEU A 250 -12.74 -2.99 -1.64
CA LEU A 250 -14.19 -3.10 -1.48
C LEU A 250 -14.55 -3.99 -0.27
N GLU A 251 -13.91 -5.15 -0.15
CA GLU A 251 -14.12 -6.06 0.98
C GLU A 251 -13.71 -5.44 2.32
N CYS A 252 -12.56 -4.79 2.39
CA CYS A 252 -12.09 -4.18 3.64
C CYS A 252 -12.95 -2.97 4.03
N ALA A 253 -13.23 -2.07 3.08
CA ALA A 253 -13.96 -0.83 3.35
C ALA A 253 -15.44 -1.05 3.68
N GLU A 254 -16.03 -2.16 3.22
CA GLU A 254 -17.44 -2.48 3.49
C GLU A 254 -17.67 -3.00 4.91
N TYR A 255 -16.69 -3.69 5.47
CA TYR A 255 -16.87 -4.45 6.72
C TYR A 255 -16.06 -3.93 7.90
N THR A 256 -15.24 -2.87 7.69
CA THR A 256 -14.43 -2.25 8.77
C THR A 256 -14.45 -0.74 8.69
N ASN A 257 -14.10 -0.09 9.81
CA ASN A 257 -13.88 1.36 9.90
C ASN A 257 -12.38 1.72 9.81
N LEU A 258 -11.54 0.79 9.39
CA LEU A 258 -10.09 0.98 9.27
C LEU A 258 -9.77 1.94 8.12
N GLU A 259 -8.68 2.70 8.26
CA GLU A 259 -8.14 3.43 7.13
C GLU A 259 -7.52 2.44 6.14
N ILE A 260 -7.93 2.51 4.87
CA ILE A 260 -7.48 1.58 3.84
C ILE A 260 -6.39 2.24 2.99
N VAL A 261 -5.23 1.61 2.92
CA VAL A 261 -4.17 1.95 1.98
C VAL A 261 -4.31 1.05 0.75
N ALA A 262 -4.58 1.64 -0.39
CA ALA A 262 -4.69 0.92 -1.66
C ALA A 262 -3.31 0.71 -2.28
N THR A 263 -2.76 -0.49 -2.19
CA THR A 263 -1.54 -0.87 -2.92
C THR A 263 -1.77 -2.10 -3.79
N GLY A 264 -0.99 -2.24 -4.84
CA GLY A 264 -1.09 -3.34 -5.81
C GLY A 264 -1.61 -2.89 -7.17
N GLY A 265 -0.71 -2.63 -8.12
CA GLY A 265 -1.05 -2.38 -9.50
C GLY A 265 -1.56 -0.99 -9.87
N ILE A 266 -1.56 -0.01 -8.98
CA ILE A 266 -1.91 1.38 -9.29
C ILE A 266 -0.80 2.03 -10.13
N ARG A 267 -1.18 2.69 -11.23
CA ARG A 267 -0.25 3.24 -12.24
C ARG A 267 -0.59 4.65 -12.73
N ASN A 268 -1.79 5.17 -12.43
CA ASN A 268 -2.25 6.48 -12.88
C ASN A 268 -3.25 7.10 -11.90
N GLY A 269 -3.49 8.43 -12.05
CA GLY A 269 -4.38 9.19 -11.19
C GLY A 269 -5.85 8.78 -11.28
N ILE A 270 -6.30 8.24 -12.42
CA ILE A 270 -7.67 7.72 -12.54
C ILE A 270 -7.86 6.49 -11.62
N GLN A 271 -6.88 5.60 -11.55
CA GLN A 271 -6.94 4.45 -10.64
C GLN A 271 -6.88 4.89 -9.17
N ILE A 272 -6.12 5.96 -8.85
CA ILE A 272 -6.13 6.59 -7.53
C ILE A 272 -7.54 7.10 -7.20
N ALA A 273 -8.16 7.88 -8.09
CA ALA A 273 -9.52 8.38 -7.90
C ALA A 273 -10.54 7.25 -7.68
N LYS A 274 -10.45 6.16 -8.46
CA LYS A 274 -11.28 4.96 -8.30
C LYS A 274 -11.08 4.28 -6.96
N ALA A 275 -9.83 4.13 -6.51
CA ALA A 275 -9.49 3.53 -5.21
C ALA A 275 -10.05 4.35 -4.04
N LEU A 276 -9.90 5.69 -4.09
CA LEU A 276 -10.43 6.61 -3.08
C LEU A 276 -11.97 6.57 -3.05
N ALA A 277 -12.61 6.56 -4.21
CA ALA A 277 -14.06 6.46 -4.32
C ALA A 277 -14.61 5.10 -3.87
N LEU A 278 -13.85 4.00 -3.96
CA LEU A 278 -14.18 2.69 -3.39
C LEU A 278 -14.05 2.67 -1.87
N GLY A 279 -13.32 3.59 -1.25
CA GLY A 279 -13.18 3.68 0.20
C GLY A 279 -11.74 3.71 0.71
N ALA A 280 -10.72 3.69 -0.16
CA ALA A 280 -9.35 3.88 0.27
C ALA A 280 -9.12 5.28 0.85
N LYS A 281 -8.19 5.40 1.79
CA LYS A 281 -7.77 6.67 2.39
C LYS A 281 -6.57 7.25 1.67
N VAL A 282 -5.61 6.40 1.33
CA VAL A 282 -4.41 6.73 0.54
C VAL A 282 -4.08 5.61 -0.44
N CYS A 283 -3.31 5.92 -1.47
CA CYS A 283 -2.83 4.98 -2.48
C CYS A 283 -1.32 4.84 -2.42
N GLY A 284 -0.83 3.61 -2.22
CA GLY A 284 0.60 3.33 -2.15
C GLY A 284 1.17 2.94 -3.51
N ILE A 285 2.25 3.60 -3.91
CA ILE A 285 2.96 3.37 -5.17
C ILE A 285 4.35 2.79 -4.87
N ALA A 286 4.65 1.61 -5.43
CA ALA A 286 5.92 0.93 -5.22
C ALA A 286 6.76 0.87 -6.51
N PHE A 287 6.48 -0.08 -7.38
CA PHE A 287 7.31 -0.40 -8.53
C PHE A 287 7.62 0.76 -9.49
N PRO A 288 6.69 1.66 -9.85
CA PRO A 288 7.00 2.83 -10.65
C PRO A 288 8.06 3.72 -10.01
N LEU A 289 7.96 3.93 -8.68
CA LEU A 289 8.87 4.78 -7.93
C LEU A 289 10.23 4.12 -7.72
N LEU A 290 10.32 2.80 -7.58
CA LEU A 290 11.59 2.07 -7.48
C LEU A 290 12.50 2.34 -8.67
N LYS A 291 11.96 2.28 -9.89
CA LYS A 291 12.72 2.56 -11.11
C LYS A 291 13.24 3.99 -11.15
N ARG A 292 12.46 4.94 -10.65
CA ARG A 292 12.78 6.37 -10.62
C ARG A 292 13.78 6.71 -9.51
N ALA A 293 13.57 6.18 -8.32
CA ALA A 293 14.45 6.38 -7.17
C ALA A 293 15.87 5.86 -7.40
N ARG A 294 16.05 4.88 -8.29
CA ARG A 294 17.38 4.44 -8.72
C ARG A 294 18.13 5.52 -9.51
N LYS A 295 17.42 6.46 -10.15
CA LYS A 295 18.02 7.55 -10.92
C LYS A 295 18.27 8.78 -10.02
N SER A 296 17.19 9.38 -9.51
CA SER A 296 17.28 10.48 -8.54
C SER A 296 15.89 10.75 -7.92
N TYR A 297 15.86 11.55 -6.84
CA TYR A 297 14.65 12.03 -6.21
C TYR A 297 13.77 12.86 -7.17
N ARG A 298 14.34 13.64 -8.08
CA ARG A 298 13.59 14.45 -9.07
C ARG A 298 12.68 13.58 -9.95
N TYR A 299 13.17 12.42 -10.40
CA TYR A 299 12.33 11.49 -11.17
C TYR A 299 11.21 10.87 -10.32
N VAL A 300 11.41 10.77 -8.99
CA VAL A 300 10.33 10.33 -8.07
C VAL A 300 9.28 11.42 -7.95
N GLU A 301 9.69 12.66 -7.73
CA GLU A 301 8.81 13.83 -7.67
C GLU A 301 8.02 14.03 -8.96
N ASP A 302 8.68 13.95 -10.12
CA ASP A 302 8.02 14.06 -11.44
C ASP A 302 6.89 13.03 -11.60
N GLU A 303 7.14 11.78 -11.15
CA GLU A 303 6.10 10.75 -11.23
C GLU A 303 4.95 11.00 -10.26
N ILE A 304 5.24 11.43 -9.04
CA ILE A 304 4.20 11.72 -8.04
C ILE A 304 3.39 12.94 -8.49
N ASN A 305 4.03 14.00 -8.98
CA ASN A 305 3.37 15.20 -9.50
C ASN A 305 2.48 14.87 -10.71
N ARG A 306 2.93 13.98 -11.61
CA ARG A 306 2.10 13.48 -12.71
C ARG A 306 0.84 12.76 -12.18
N LEU A 307 0.98 11.91 -11.17
CA LEU A 307 -0.15 11.20 -10.56
C LEU A 307 -1.11 12.17 -9.86
N MET A 308 -0.60 13.21 -9.20
CA MET A 308 -1.41 14.25 -8.57
C MET A 308 -2.22 15.05 -9.60
N GLU A 309 -1.58 15.44 -10.71
CA GLU A 309 -2.27 16.17 -11.79
C GLU A 309 -3.36 15.30 -12.46
N GLU A 310 -3.06 14.02 -12.73
CA GLU A 310 -4.05 13.08 -13.26
C GLU A 310 -5.23 12.86 -12.29
N LEU A 311 -4.96 12.85 -10.97
CA LEU A 311 -5.99 12.78 -9.94
C LEU A 311 -6.85 14.04 -9.93
N LYS A 312 -6.25 15.24 -10.00
CA LYS A 312 -6.99 16.52 -10.11
C LYS A 312 -7.92 16.54 -11.33
N ILE A 313 -7.42 16.09 -12.49
CA ILE A 313 -8.26 15.97 -13.68
C ILE A 313 -9.44 15.02 -13.46
N ALA A 314 -9.21 13.85 -12.85
CA ALA A 314 -10.27 12.91 -12.56
C ALA A 314 -11.30 13.50 -11.58
N MET A 315 -10.85 14.23 -10.55
CA MET A 315 -11.71 14.91 -9.58
C MET A 315 -12.56 15.99 -10.25
N PHE A 316 -11.95 16.81 -11.09
CA PHE A 316 -12.67 17.82 -11.89
C PHE A 316 -13.80 17.18 -12.71
N LEU A 317 -13.49 16.11 -13.46
CA LEU A 317 -14.45 15.44 -14.34
C LEU A 317 -15.61 14.75 -13.62
N VAL A 318 -15.53 14.61 -12.29
CA VAL A 318 -16.62 14.07 -11.46
C VAL A 318 -17.19 15.12 -10.49
N GLY A 319 -16.74 16.38 -10.57
CA GLY A 319 -17.20 17.48 -9.71
C GLY A 319 -16.89 17.22 -8.25
N ALA A 320 -15.63 16.91 -7.93
CA ALA A 320 -15.10 16.75 -6.58
C ALA A 320 -14.03 17.83 -6.34
N GLU A 321 -14.22 18.70 -5.35
CA GLU A 321 -13.22 19.71 -4.95
C GLU A 321 -12.23 19.19 -3.93
N LYS A 322 -12.67 18.24 -3.07
CA LYS A 322 -11.87 17.65 -2.00
C LYS A 322 -11.84 16.14 -2.10
N ILE A 323 -10.85 15.52 -1.48
CA ILE A 323 -10.70 14.06 -1.49
C ILE A 323 -11.93 13.34 -0.93
N GLU A 324 -12.57 13.89 0.10
CA GLU A 324 -13.78 13.33 0.68
C GLU A 324 -14.97 13.32 -0.29
N ASP A 325 -14.99 14.20 -1.29
CA ASP A 325 -16.08 14.24 -2.27
C ASP A 325 -16.01 13.07 -3.25
N LEU A 326 -14.83 12.51 -3.51
CA LEU A 326 -14.70 11.27 -4.30
C LEU A 326 -15.51 10.12 -3.68
N ARG A 327 -15.59 10.03 -2.36
CA ARG A 327 -16.42 9.02 -1.67
C ARG A 327 -17.91 9.21 -1.86
N LYS A 328 -18.33 10.41 -2.27
CA LYS A 328 -19.73 10.76 -2.57
C LYS A 328 -20.04 10.65 -4.06
N CYS A 329 -19.03 10.49 -4.93
CA CYS A 329 -19.23 10.32 -6.36
C CYS A 329 -19.90 8.99 -6.69
N ASP A 330 -20.74 9.01 -7.74
CA ASP A 330 -21.36 7.81 -8.25
C ASP A 330 -20.31 6.93 -8.96
N LEU A 331 -20.35 5.63 -8.65
CA LEU A 331 -19.52 4.60 -9.22
C LEU A 331 -20.36 3.50 -9.84
N ILE A 332 -20.01 3.07 -11.04
CA ILE A 332 -20.57 1.85 -11.62
C ILE A 332 -19.53 0.73 -11.50
N ILE A 333 -19.92 -0.36 -10.87
CA ILE A 333 -19.10 -1.57 -10.70
C ILE A 333 -19.61 -2.63 -11.65
N THR A 334 -18.74 -3.10 -12.55
CA THR A 334 -19.04 -4.06 -13.63
C THR A 334 -18.13 -5.30 -13.52
N GLY A 335 -18.20 -6.18 -14.50
CA GLY A 335 -17.27 -7.28 -14.74
C GLY A 335 -17.06 -8.19 -13.54
N LYS A 336 -15.85 -8.71 -13.38
CA LYS A 336 -15.48 -9.64 -12.32
C LYS A 336 -15.61 -9.04 -10.92
N THR A 337 -15.37 -7.74 -10.77
CA THR A 337 -15.52 -7.06 -9.48
C THR A 337 -16.99 -7.06 -9.04
N ARG A 338 -17.94 -6.87 -9.96
CA ARG A 338 -19.37 -7.00 -9.65
C ARG A 338 -19.76 -8.44 -9.32
N GLU A 339 -19.29 -9.42 -10.10
CA GLU A 339 -19.56 -10.84 -9.86
C GLU A 339 -19.07 -11.26 -8.47
N TRP A 340 -17.86 -10.81 -8.10
CA TRP A 340 -17.31 -11.05 -6.77
C TRP A 340 -18.16 -10.41 -5.67
N ALA A 341 -18.56 -9.14 -5.85
CA ALA A 341 -19.42 -8.44 -4.90
C ALA A 341 -20.75 -9.17 -4.67
N ILE A 342 -21.40 -9.65 -5.76
CA ILE A 342 -22.61 -10.45 -5.68
C ILE A 342 -22.39 -11.75 -4.88
N ALA A 343 -21.34 -12.51 -5.22
CA ALA A 343 -21.03 -13.78 -4.57
C ALA A 343 -20.69 -13.60 -3.08
N ARG A 344 -20.13 -12.45 -2.70
CA ARG A 344 -19.75 -12.10 -1.34
C ARG A 344 -20.83 -11.32 -0.58
N GLY A 345 -22.00 -11.05 -1.19
CA GLY A 345 -23.11 -10.34 -0.56
C GLY A 345 -22.83 -8.86 -0.28
N ILE A 346 -21.95 -8.23 -1.05
CA ILE A 346 -21.63 -6.81 -0.94
C ILE A 346 -22.65 -6.00 -1.74
N ASP A 347 -23.26 -4.98 -1.13
CA ASP A 347 -24.18 -4.08 -1.82
C ASP A 347 -23.42 -3.10 -2.72
N TYR A 348 -23.05 -3.58 -3.91
CA TYR A 348 -22.38 -2.76 -4.91
C TYR A 348 -23.30 -1.69 -5.54
N LYS A 349 -24.64 -1.86 -5.47
CA LYS A 349 -25.59 -0.92 -6.07
C LYS A 349 -25.62 0.44 -5.36
N LYS A 350 -25.29 0.45 -4.06
CA LYS A 350 -25.22 1.69 -3.28
C LYS A 350 -24.20 2.71 -3.85
N PHE A 351 -23.19 2.24 -4.58
CA PHE A 351 -22.19 3.09 -5.19
C PHE A 351 -22.71 3.86 -6.39
N ALA A 352 -23.71 3.33 -7.11
CA ALA A 352 -24.22 3.90 -8.35
C ALA A 352 -25.13 5.12 -8.15
N ASN A 353 -25.66 5.34 -6.94
CA ASN A 353 -26.69 6.35 -6.68
C ASN A 353 -26.39 7.18 -5.42
N ARG A 354 -25.11 7.46 -5.14
CA ARG A 354 -24.69 8.23 -3.96
C ARG A 354 -25.18 9.67 -4.00
N ARG A 355 -25.18 10.30 -5.19
CA ARG A 355 -25.56 11.70 -5.39
C ARG A 355 -27.05 11.95 -5.59
N ILE A 356 -27.82 11.00 -6.08
CA ILE A 356 -29.30 11.15 -6.23
C ILE A 356 -29.97 11.54 -4.92
N LYS A 357 -29.44 11.05 -3.79
CA LYS A 357 -29.93 11.42 -2.44
C LYS A 357 -29.66 12.90 -2.07
N VAL A 358 -28.81 13.59 -2.81
CA VAL A 358 -28.39 14.98 -2.54
C VAL A 358 -29.06 15.97 -3.49
N ILE A 359 -29.53 15.52 -4.67
CA ILE A 359 -30.29 16.35 -5.63
C ILE A 359 -31.76 16.38 -5.17
N GLN A 360 -32.02 16.90 -3.99
CA GLN A 360 -33.32 17.49 -3.70
C GLN A 360 -33.24 18.92 -4.27
N TRP A 361 -34.06 19.13 -5.29
CA TRP A 361 -34.27 20.46 -5.86
C TRP A 361 -34.54 21.45 -4.73
N ARG A 362 -33.67 22.45 -4.61
CA ARG A 362 -33.97 23.65 -3.83
C ARG A 362 -34.90 24.55 -4.62
#